data_4a85528b5be0712a1f0ff9182b607185
#
_entry.id   4a85528b5be0712a1f0ff9182b607185
#
_cell.length_a   1.000
_cell.length_b   1.000
_cell.length_c   1.000
_cell.angle_alpha   90.00
_cell.angle_beta   90.00
_cell.angle_gamma   90.00
#
_symmetry.space_group_name_H-M   'P 1'
#
loop_
_entity.id
_entity.type
_entity.pdbx_description
1 polymer ?
#
loop_
_entity_poly.entity_id
_entity_poly.type
_entity_poly.pdbx_seq_one_letter_code
_entity_poly.pdbx_strand_id
1 'polypeptide(L)'
;MIYTVTLNPSIDYIVRLDSLVPGITNRTTAEEYYYGGKGINVSCVLAELDLESTAFGFVAGFTGDAIEKGIRNDRIITDFIKLESGISRINIKIKAGVETEINCQGPHISEGELERLFSKIDRISDGDTIVIAGNIPNTMPDDVYERILERIKGKDVRIVVDATKKLLLNALKYKPFLIKPNRQELSEMFGVEINTEDDIEKYAKELQKLGAKNVLISLGGDGAMLIDEFGKRHKAGVLKEKVINTVGSGDSMVCLLYTSPSPRDPKTS
;
A
#
# COMPACT_ATOMS: atom_id res chain seq x y z
N MET A 1 -3.16 16.70 -7.57
CA MET A 1 -4.00 15.88 -6.67
C MET A 1 -3.30 14.55 -6.39
N ILE A 2 -3.54 13.92 -5.22
CA ILE A 2 -3.02 12.58 -4.90
C ILE A 2 -4.19 11.60 -4.93
N TYR A 3 -4.07 10.54 -5.71
CA TYR A 3 -5.04 9.45 -5.79
C TYR A 3 -4.44 8.18 -5.18
N THR A 4 -5.17 7.50 -4.31
CA THR A 4 -4.78 6.21 -3.76
C THR A 4 -5.73 5.13 -4.25
N VAL A 5 -5.18 3.98 -4.62
CA VAL A 5 -5.97 2.85 -5.11
C VAL A 5 -5.81 1.67 -4.16
N THR A 6 -6.94 1.22 -3.57
CA THR A 6 -7.03 0.03 -2.73
C THR A 6 -8.03 -0.94 -3.34
N LEU A 7 -7.56 -1.96 -4.04
CA LEU A 7 -8.45 -2.89 -4.73
C LEU A 7 -9.22 -3.81 -3.80
N ASN A 8 -8.72 -4.05 -2.57
CA ASN A 8 -9.32 -4.94 -1.59
C ASN A 8 -9.26 -4.37 -0.16
N PRO A 9 -10.04 -3.30 0.13
CA PRO A 9 -10.15 -2.73 1.46
C PRO A 9 -10.57 -3.76 2.50
N SER A 10 -10.19 -3.56 3.76
CA SER A 10 -10.52 -4.47 4.86
C SER A 10 -10.92 -3.74 6.13
N ILE A 11 -11.63 -4.46 7.00
CA ILE A 11 -11.61 -4.21 8.43
C ILE A 11 -10.61 -5.17 9.03
N ASP A 12 -9.56 -4.68 9.65
CA ASP A 12 -8.59 -5.49 10.37
C ASP A 12 -9.05 -5.59 11.83
N TYR A 13 -9.57 -6.77 12.21
CA TYR A 13 -10.09 -7.05 13.53
C TYR A 13 -9.04 -7.78 14.35
N ILE A 14 -8.56 -7.15 15.42
CA ILE A 14 -7.51 -7.67 16.29
C ILE A 14 -8.15 -8.20 17.55
N VAL A 15 -7.91 -9.47 17.86
CA VAL A 15 -8.35 -10.11 19.09
C VAL A 15 -7.14 -10.52 19.93
N ARG A 16 -7.18 -10.21 21.21
CA ARG A 16 -6.17 -10.60 22.20
C ARG A 16 -6.70 -11.70 23.08
N LEU A 17 -5.87 -12.74 23.29
CA LEU A 17 -6.18 -13.91 24.09
C LEU A 17 -4.94 -14.25 24.91
N ASP A 18 -5.13 -14.86 26.06
CA ASP A 18 -4.01 -15.43 26.82
C ASP A 18 -3.39 -16.62 26.08
N SER A 19 -4.24 -17.44 25.45
CA SER A 19 -3.83 -18.56 24.60
C SER A 19 -4.93 -18.89 23.60
N LEU A 20 -4.55 -19.38 22.41
CA LEU A 20 -5.46 -19.93 21.42
C LEU A 20 -5.43 -21.46 21.45
N VAL A 21 -6.55 -22.07 21.81
CA VAL A 21 -6.68 -23.54 21.87
C VAL A 21 -7.73 -23.97 20.84
N PRO A 22 -7.32 -24.69 19.79
CA PRO A 22 -8.26 -25.21 18.79
C PRO A 22 -9.26 -26.20 19.38
N GLY A 23 -10.49 -26.19 18.86
CA GLY A 23 -11.54 -27.15 19.24
C GLY A 23 -12.34 -26.82 20.48
N ILE A 24 -12.03 -25.73 21.18
CA ILE A 24 -12.80 -25.23 22.32
C ILE A 24 -13.19 -23.75 22.14
N THR A 25 -14.11 -23.27 22.97
CA THR A 25 -14.44 -21.84 23.04
C THR A 25 -13.29 -21.07 23.65
N ASN A 26 -12.68 -20.16 22.89
CA ASN A 26 -11.70 -19.20 23.37
C ASN A 26 -12.41 -17.87 23.66
N ARG A 27 -12.04 -17.19 24.74
CA ARG A 27 -12.59 -15.87 25.10
C ARG A 27 -11.49 -14.83 24.99
N THR A 28 -11.82 -13.71 24.35
CA THR A 28 -10.91 -12.58 24.18
C THR A 28 -10.75 -11.81 25.49
N THR A 29 -9.58 -11.23 25.68
CA THR A 29 -9.28 -10.29 26.78
C THR A 29 -9.40 -8.84 26.32
N ALA A 30 -9.23 -8.58 25.01
CA ALA A 30 -9.42 -7.28 24.39
C ALA A 30 -9.65 -7.42 22.88
N GLU A 31 -10.33 -6.43 22.30
CA GLU A 31 -10.61 -6.35 20.88
C GLU A 31 -10.35 -4.93 20.37
N GLU A 32 -9.83 -4.85 19.16
CA GLU A 32 -9.58 -3.61 18.44
C GLU A 32 -9.94 -3.81 16.97
N TYR A 33 -10.33 -2.75 16.26
CA TYR A 33 -10.48 -2.84 14.81
C TYR A 33 -9.93 -1.58 14.15
N TYR A 34 -9.45 -1.76 12.93
CA TYR A 34 -8.93 -0.69 12.10
C TYR A 34 -9.49 -0.83 10.69
N TYR A 35 -9.73 0.29 10.04
CA TYR A 35 -10.06 0.30 8.61
C TYR A 35 -8.75 0.23 7.84
N GLY A 36 -8.61 -0.79 7.00
CA GLY A 36 -7.34 -1.17 6.39
C GLY A 36 -7.40 -1.25 4.88
N GLY A 37 -6.22 -1.50 4.36
CA GLY A 37 -5.87 -1.52 2.95
C GLY A 37 -4.76 -0.51 2.69
N LYS A 38 -3.68 -0.95 2.05
CA LYS A 38 -2.46 -0.13 1.94
C LYS A 38 -2.70 1.27 1.36
N GLY A 39 -3.51 1.41 0.31
CA GLY A 39 -3.84 2.72 -0.26
C GLY A 39 -4.68 3.59 0.68
N ILE A 40 -5.60 2.98 1.46
CA ILE A 40 -6.34 3.68 2.51
C ILE A 40 -5.39 4.17 3.60
N ASN A 41 -4.47 3.33 4.06
CA ASN A 41 -3.46 3.72 5.06
C ASN A 41 -2.62 4.91 4.55
N VAL A 42 -2.24 4.90 3.27
CA VAL A 42 -1.56 6.05 2.64
C VAL A 42 -2.43 7.30 2.71
N SER A 43 -3.73 7.24 2.38
CA SER A 43 -4.64 8.39 2.50
C SER A 43 -4.76 8.90 3.93
N CYS A 44 -4.85 8.00 4.92
CA CYS A 44 -4.89 8.39 6.33
C CYS A 44 -3.60 9.11 6.76
N VAL A 45 -2.43 8.60 6.38
CA VAL A 45 -1.15 9.26 6.72
C VAL A 45 -1.00 10.60 5.98
N LEU A 46 -1.44 10.70 4.73
CA LEU A 46 -1.45 11.99 4.01
C LEU A 46 -2.35 13.01 4.72
N ALA A 47 -3.50 12.60 5.22
CA ALA A 47 -4.40 13.47 5.98
C ALA A 47 -3.77 13.97 7.29
N GLU A 48 -3.03 13.11 8.02
CA GLU A 48 -2.24 13.52 9.20
C GLU A 48 -1.13 14.52 8.87
N LEU A 49 -0.65 14.51 7.62
CA LEU A 49 0.33 15.45 7.09
C LEU A 49 -0.34 16.69 6.44
N ASP A 50 -1.64 16.89 6.64
CA ASP A 50 -2.46 17.98 6.09
C ASP A 50 -2.52 18.00 4.55
N LEU A 51 -2.38 16.85 3.90
CA LEU A 51 -2.46 16.68 2.46
C LEU A 51 -3.76 16.02 2.04
N GLU A 52 -4.37 16.58 0.99
CA GLU A 52 -5.60 16.02 0.41
C GLU A 52 -5.32 14.83 -0.48
N SER A 53 -6.19 13.83 -0.41
CA SER A 53 -6.16 12.67 -1.31
C SER A 53 -7.56 12.20 -1.68
N THR A 54 -7.67 11.55 -2.85
CA THR A 54 -8.88 10.83 -3.28
C THR A 54 -8.62 9.33 -3.23
N ALA A 55 -9.41 8.62 -2.44
CA ALA A 55 -9.30 7.18 -2.28
C ALA A 55 -10.23 6.44 -3.25
N PHE A 56 -9.66 5.70 -4.19
CA PHE A 56 -10.33 4.80 -5.10
C PHE A 56 -10.25 3.34 -4.61
N GLY A 57 -11.21 2.53 -5.00
CA GLY A 57 -11.25 1.11 -4.72
C GLY A 57 -12.67 0.56 -4.77
N PHE A 58 -12.84 -0.64 -4.22
CA PHE A 58 -14.13 -1.32 -4.21
C PHE A 58 -14.56 -1.59 -2.77
N VAL A 59 -15.82 -1.29 -2.46
CA VAL A 59 -16.43 -1.56 -1.16
C VAL A 59 -17.77 -2.27 -1.33
N ALA A 60 -18.11 -3.16 -0.39
CA ALA A 60 -19.33 -3.95 -0.45
C ALA A 60 -19.97 -4.12 0.93
N GLY A 61 -21.30 -4.11 0.95
CA GLY A 61 -22.11 -4.41 2.13
C GLY A 61 -21.81 -3.52 3.33
N PHE A 62 -22.29 -3.96 4.50
CA PHE A 62 -22.16 -3.18 5.74
C PHE A 62 -20.70 -2.89 6.15
N THR A 63 -19.77 -3.79 5.85
CA THR A 63 -18.33 -3.58 6.11
C THR A 63 -17.74 -2.52 5.20
N GLY A 64 -18.20 -2.46 3.94
CA GLY A 64 -17.81 -1.42 3.00
C GLY A 64 -18.31 -0.03 3.44
N ASP A 65 -19.56 0.06 3.88
CA ASP A 65 -20.12 1.31 4.42
C ASP A 65 -19.39 1.73 5.71
N ALA A 66 -19.01 0.78 6.57
CA ALA A 66 -18.23 1.05 7.77
C ALA A 66 -16.83 1.60 7.43
N ILE A 67 -16.13 0.99 6.44
CA ILE A 67 -14.82 1.48 5.96
C ILE A 67 -14.97 2.91 5.44
N GLU A 68 -15.88 3.15 4.48
CA GLU A 68 -16.07 4.47 3.88
C GLU A 68 -16.39 5.55 4.92
N LYS A 69 -17.27 5.24 5.88
CA LYS A 69 -17.62 6.14 6.97
C LYS A 69 -16.46 6.36 7.93
N GLY A 70 -15.72 5.29 8.26
CA GLY A 70 -14.69 5.31 9.29
C GLY A 70 -13.39 6.01 8.88
N ILE A 71 -13.08 6.05 7.56
CA ILE A 71 -11.91 6.78 7.06
C ILE A 71 -12.24 8.21 6.63
N ARG A 72 -13.52 8.63 6.71
CA ARG A 72 -13.93 9.98 6.30
C ARG A 72 -13.22 11.03 7.13
N ASN A 73 -12.56 11.94 6.44
CA ASN A 73 -11.80 13.06 6.97
C ASN A 73 -11.91 14.23 6.00
N ASP A 74 -11.73 15.46 6.46
CA ASP A 74 -11.78 16.66 5.59
C ASP A 74 -10.70 16.65 4.50
N ARG A 75 -9.65 15.83 4.66
CA ARG A 75 -8.54 15.66 3.71
C ARG A 75 -8.66 14.39 2.85
N ILE A 76 -9.66 13.54 3.09
CA ILE A 76 -9.86 12.29 2.34
C ILE A 76 -11.18 12.34 1.61
N ILE A 77 -11.11 12.42 0.29
CA ILE A 77 -12.27 12.25 -0.57
C ILE A 77 -12.42 10.76 -0.87
N THR A 78 -13.49 10.14 -0.39
CA THR A 78 -13.79 8.75 -0.74
C THR A 78 -14.57 8.69 -2.05
N ASP A 79 -14.01 8.04 -3.06
CA ASP A 79 -14.66 7.84 -4.36
C ASP A 79 -14.64 6.36 -4.74
N PHE A 80 -15.08 5.52 -3.80
CA PHE A 80 -15.16 4.07 -3.96
C PHE A 80 -16.27 3.65 -4.94
N ILE A 81 -16.07 2.49 -5.55
CA ILE A 81 -17.10 1.79 -6.30
C ILE A 81 -17.83 0.87 -5.33
N LYS A 82 -19.11 1.14 -5.11
CA LYS A 82 -19.97 0.28 -4.31
C LYS A 82 -20.45 -0.89 -5.16
N LEU A 83 -20.16 -2.09 -4.65
CA LEU A 83 -20.58 -3.35 -5.26
C LEU A 83 -21.96 -3.72 -4.75
N GLU A 84 -22.76 -4.35 -5.63
CA GLU A 84 -24.16 -4.73 -5.31
C GLU A 84 -24.24 -5.95 -4.40
N SER A 85 -23.19 -6.79 -4.36
CA SER A 85 -23.20 -8.04 -3.59
C SER A 85 -21.91 -8.27 -2.82
N GLY A 86 -21.97 -9.12 -1.80
CA GLY A 86 -20.85 -9.47 -0.96
C GLY A 86 -20.62 -8.47 0.19
N ILE A 87 -19.47 -8.58 0.81
CA ILE A 87 -18.98 -7.69 1.86
C ILE A 87 -17.49 -7.40 1.63
N SER A 88 -17.03 -6.21 1.98
CA SER A 88 -15.61 -5.93 2.11
C SER A 88 -15.01 -6.84 3.17
N ARG A 89 -13.80 -7.32 2.93
CA ARG A 89 -13.20 -8.37 3.78
C ARG A 89 -12.96 -7.89 5.22
N ILE A 90 -12.99 -8.86 6.14
CA ILE A 90 -12.56 -8.69 7.52
C ILE A 90 -11.33 -9.59 7.71
N ASN A 91 -10.17 -9.00 7.98
CA ASN A 91 -8.99 -9.77 8.37
C ASN A 91 -9.00 -9.92 9.89
N ILE A 92 -8.66 -11.11 10.38
CA ILE A 92 -8.61 -11.39 11.81
C ILE A 92 -7.15 -11.56 12.20
N LYS A 93 -6.70 -10.78 13.19
CA LYS A 93 -5.36 -10.88 13.78
C LYS A 93 -5.48 -11.36 15.22
N ILE A 94 -5.03 -12.56 15.47
CA ILE A 94 -5.10 -13.20 16.78
C ILE A 94 -3.75 -13.01 17.47
N LYS A 95 -3.74 -12.30 18.60
CA LYS A 95 -2.57 -12.09 19.45
C LYS A 95 -2.69 -12.95 20.71
N ALA A 96 -2.05 -14.13 20.67
CA ALA A 96 -2.13 -15.16 21.71
C ALA A 96 -0.74 -15.79 21.95
N GLY A 97 0.23 -14.98 22.40
CA GLY A 97 1.64 -15.40 22.51
C GLY A 97 2.33 -15.44 21.13
N VAL A 98 1.75 -16.15 20.17
CA VAL A 98 2.14 -16.12 18.74
C VAL A 98 1.05 -15.39 17.97
N GLU A 99 1.45 -14.49 17.06
CA GLU A 99 0.51 -13.79 16.20
C GLU A 99 0.07 -14.72 15.04
N THR A 100 -1.25 -14.84 14.86
CA THR A 100 -1.85 -15.60 13.77
C THR A 100 -2.79 -14.71 12.98
N GLU A 101 -2.65 -14.68 11.66
CA GLU A 101 -3.50 -13.89 10.78
C GLU A 101 -4.38 -14.76 9.90
N ILE A 102 -5.67 -14.37 9.80
CA ILE A 102 -6.63 -14.96 8.87
C ILE A 102 -7.05 -13.84 7.91
N ASN A 103 -6.55 -13.89 6.70
CA ASN A 103 -6.83 -12.90 5.67
C ASN A 103 -7.96 -13.38 4.75
N CYS A 104 -9.13 -12.73 4.84
CA CYS A 104 -10.29 -13.06 4.00
C CYS A 104 -10.13 -12.53 2.57
N GLN A 105 -10.87 -13.12 1.62
CA GLN A 105 -10.70 -12.83 0.20
C GLN A 105 -11.35 -11.51 -0.24
N GLY A 106 -12.47 -11.13 0.35
CA GLY A 106 -13.27 -9.98 -0.08
C GLY A 106 -14.31 -10.34 -1.16
N PRO A 107 -15.02 -9.33 -1.68
CA PRO A 107 -16.11 -9.54 -2.64
C PRO A 107 -15.60 -9.89 -4.04
N HIS A 108 -16.49 -10.47 -4.84
CA HIS A 108 -16.23 -10.61 -6.27
C HIS A 108 -16.37 -9.24 -6.96
N ILE A 109 -15.44 -8.95 -7.87
CA ILE A 109 -15.43 -7.72 -8.67
C ILE A 109 -15.58 -8.13 -10.13
N SER A 110 -16.66 -7.69 -10.75
CA SER A 110 -16.95 -7.96 -12.16
C SER A 110 -16.12 -7.05 -13.07
N GLU A 111 -16.01 -7.44 -14.35
CA GLU A 111 -15.34 -6.61 -15.35
C GLU A 111 -16.03 -5.25 -15.53
N GLY A 112 -17.38 -5.18 -15.43
CA GLY A 112 -18.10 -3.92 -15.49
C GLY A 112 -17.79 -2.97 -14.33
N GLU A 113 -17.57 -3.51 -13.14
CA GLU A 113 -17.14 -2.73 -11.97
C GLU A 113 -15.69 -2.27 -12.11
N LEU A 114 -14.84 -3.11 -12.69
CA LEU A 114 -13.46 -2.75 -12.99
C LEU A 114 -13.38 -1.61 -14.03
N GLU A 115 -14.22 -1.63 -15.07
CA GLU A 115 -14.30 -0.53 -16.04
C GLU A 115 -14.80 0.79 -15.40
N ARG A 116 -15.65 0.73 -14.38
CA ARG A 116 -16.02 1.92 -13.60
C ARG A 116 -14.81 2.51 -12.86
N LEU A 117 -13.91 1.67 -12.33
CA LEU A 117 -12.66 2.14 -11.73
C LEU A 117 -11.76 2.77 -12.80
N PHE A 118 -11.59 2.13 -13.95
CA PHE A 118 -10.79 2.68 -15.04
C PHE A 118 -11.31 4.02 -15.52
N SER A 119 -12.64 4.21 -15.63
CA SER A 119 -13.25 5.50 -15.97
C SER A 119 -12.93 6.62 -14.97
N LYS A 120 -12.69 6.28 -13.68
CA LYS A 120 -12.21 7.24 -12.69
C LYS A 120 -10.73 7.56 -12.90
N ILE A 121 -9.91 6.55 -13.16
CA ILE A 121 -8.48 6.68 -13.43
C ILE A 121 -8.20 7.49 -14.69
N ASP A 122 -9.06 7.39 -15.71
CA ASP A 122 -8.95 8.18 -16.95
C ASP A 122 -9.01 9.71 -16.70
N ARG A 123 -9.58 10.14 -15.58
CA ARG A 123 -9.68 11.56 -15.19
C ARG A 123 -8.40 12.10 -14.55
N ILE A 124 -7.45 11.25 -14.19
CA ILE A 124 -6.15 11.65 -13.64
C ILE A 124 -5.39 12.40 -14.72
N SER A 125 -4.81 13.54 -14.37
CA SER A 125 -4.20 14.50 -15.27
C SER A 125 -2.72 14.71 -15.00
N ASP A 126 -2.04 15.42 -15.89
CA ASP A 126 -0.64 15.80 -15.71
C ASP A 126 -0.41 16.55 -14.39
N GLY A 127 0.68 16.26 -13.73
CA GLY A 127 1.03 16.80 -12.42
C GLY A 127 0.40 16.06 -11.22
N ASP A 128 -0.55 15.14 -11.47
CA ASP A 128 -1.14 14.33 -10.41
C ASP A 128 -0.20 13.20 -9.97
N THR A 129 -0.56 12.61 -8.84
CA THR A 129 0.11 11.44 -8.29
C THR A 129 -0.88 10.29 -8.11
N ILE A 130 -0.52 9.09 -8.52
CA ILE A 130 -1.27 7.87 -8.21
C ILE A 130 -0.43 6.92 -7.35
N VAL A 131 -1.02 6.44 -6.25
CA VAL A 131 -0.44 5.42 -5.37
C VAL A 131 -1.27 4.15 -5.52
N ILE A 132 -0.68 3.12 -6.10
CA ILE A 132 -1.31 1.81 -6.23
C ILE A 132 -0.67 0.89 -5.20
N ALA A 133 -1.45 0.48 -4.20
CA ALA A 133 -0.89 -0.24 -3.06
C ALA A 133 -1.78 -1.40 -2.61
N GLY A 134 -1.15 -2.51 -2.24
CA GLY A 134 -1.77 -3.70 -1.69
C GLY A 134 -1.82 -4.89 -2.64
N ASN A 135 -2.61 -5.88 -2.24
CA ASN A 135 -2.80 -7.11 -3.01
C ASN A 135 -4.04 -7.01 -3.90
N ILE A 136 -4.04 -7.79 -4.96
CA ILE A 136 -5.21 -7.99 -5.81
C ILE A 136 -6.10 -9.06 -5.17
N PRO A 137 -7.44 -8.87 -5.14
CA PRO A 137 -8.37 -9.96 -4.81
C PRO A 137 -8.19 -11.13 -5.78
N ASN A 138 -8.32 -12.36 -5.30
CA ASN A 138 -8.22 -13.58 -6.15
C ASN A 138 -9.29 -13.62 -7.25
N THR A 139 -10.29 -12.77 -7.19
CA THR A 139 -11.39 -12.65 -8.15
C THR A 139 -11.07 -11.71 -9.31
N MET A 140 -9.93 -10.99 -9.24
CA MET A 140 -9.50 -10.04 -10.28
C MET A 140 -8.39 -10.64 -11.15
N PRO A 141 -8.27 -10.17 -12.40
CA PRO A 141 -7.16 -10.55 -13.27
C PRO A 141 -5.80 -10.14 -12.68
N ASP A 142 -4.80 -10.98 -12.85
CA ASP A 142 -3.43 -10.73 -12.38
C ASP A 142 -2.77 -9.49 -13.01
N ASP A 143 -3.29 -9.00 -14.13
CA ASP A 143 -2.79 -7.85 -14.89
C ASP A 143 -3.48 -6.53 -14.54
N VAL A 144 -4.36 -6.49 -13.53
CA VAL A 144 -5.15 -5.29 -13.21
C VAL A 144 -4.29 -4.06 -12.94
N TYR A 145 -3.10 -4.20 -12.32
CA TYR A 145 -2.18 -3.09 -12.11
C TYR A 145 -1.63 -2.55 -13.42
N GLU A 146 -1.30 -3.44 -14.35
CA GLU A 146 -0.86 -3.06 -15.69
C GLU A 146 -1.97 -2.33 -16.44
N ARG A 147 -3.20 -2.84 -16.36
CA ARG A 147 -4.38 -2.18 -16.97
C ARG A 147 -4.63 -0.79 -16.41
N ILE A 148 -4.47 -0.60 -15.08
CA ILE A 148 -4.54 0.72 -14.43
C ILE A 148 -3.44 1.65 -14.98
N LEU A 149 -2.20 1.18 -15.04
CA LEU A 149 -1.05 1.98 -15.48
C LEU A 149 -1.11 2.31 -16.98
N GLU A 150 -1.68 1.43 -17.80
CA GLU A 150 -1.88 1.70 -19.23
C GLU A 150 -2.86 2.87 -19.46
N ARG A 151 -3.87 3.08 -18.58
CA ARG A 151 -4.83 4.19 -18.66
C ARG A 151 -4.20 5.58 -18.49
N ILE A 152 -3.10 5.64 -17.77
CA ILE A 152 -2.38 6.91 -17.49
C ILE A 152 -1.08 7.03 -18.29
N LYS A 153 -0.81 6.07 -19.15
CA LYS A 153 0.38 6.08 -20.02
C LYS A 153 0.39 7.31 -20.94
N GLY A 154 1.51 7.97 -20.99
CA GLY A 154 1.68 9.20 -21.79
C GLY A 154 1.27 10.48 -21.08
N LYS A 155 0.69 10.40 -19.88
CA LYS A 155 0.46 11.53 -19.00
C LYS A 155 1.66 11.75 -18.08
N ASP A 156 1.93 12.98 -17.69
CA ASP A 156 2.95 13.32 -16.67
C ASP A 156 2.40 13.09 -15.27
N VAL A 157 2.11 11.83 -14.95
CA VAL A 157 1.59 11.38 -13.65
C VAL A 157 2.72 10.71 -12.86
N ARG A 158 2.86 11.11 -11.61
CA ARG A 158 3.81 10.48 -10.69
C ARG A 158 3.21 9.17 -10.18
N ILE A 159 3.81 8.04 -10.57
CA ILE A 159 3.36 6.69 -10.24
C ILE A 159 4.12 6.16 -9.03
N VAL A 160 3.41 5.68 -8.02
CA VAL A 160 3.97 4.98 -6.86
C VAL A 160 3.34 3.60 -6.75
N VAL A 161 4.18 2.58 -6.56
CA VAL A 161 3.72 1.20 -6.44
C VAL A 161 4.28 0.54 -5.19
N ASP A 162 3.36 0.09 -4.31
CA ASP A 162 3.66 -0.76 -3.16
C ASP A 162 2.89 -2.08 -3.30
N ALA A 163 3.43 -2.99 -4.07
CA ALA A 163 2.81 -4.26 -4.43
C ALA A 163 3.77 -5.43 -4.26
N THR A 164 3.21 -6.63 -4.23
CA THR A 164 4.02 -7.84 -4.11
C THR A 164 4.66 -8.24 -5.44
N LYS A 165 5.87 -8.78 -5.35
CA LYS A 165 6.67 -9.49 -6.37
C LYS A 165 6.28 -9.25 -7.84
N LYS A 166 5.42 -10.13 -8.38
CA LYS A 166 5.03 -10.14 -9.79
C LYS A 166 4.34 -8.84 -10.23
N LEU A 167 3.46 -8.31 -9.38
CA LEU A 167 2.73 -7.06 -9.67
C LEU A 167 3.69 -5.88 -9.76
N LEU A 168 4.67 -5.82 -8.85
CA LEU A 168 5.66 -4.78 -8.84
C LEU A 168 6.57 -4.89 -10.07
N LEU A 169 7.08 -6.08 -10.39
CA LEU A 169 7.92 -6.29 -11.58
C LEU A 169 7.20 -5.92 -12.88
N ASN A 170 5.93 -6.28 -13.01
CA ASN A 170 5.12 -5.92 -14.17
C ASN A 170 4.89 -4.40 -14.30
N ALA A 171 4.86 -3.68 -13.16
CA ALA A 171 4.69 -2.23 -13.15
C ALA A 171 5.96 -1.47 -13.61
N LEU A 172 7.16 -2.08 -13.55
CA LEU A 172 8.42 -1.40 -13.86
C LEU A 172 8.50 -0.85 -15.27
N LYS A 173 7.87 -1.50 -16.26
CA LYS A 173 7.82 -1.03 -17.66
C LYS A 173 7.13 0.34 -17.81
N TYR A 174 6.32 0.76 -16.81
CA TYR A 174 5.66 2.09 -16.76
C TYR A 174 6.50 3.15 -16.04
N LYS A 175 7.74 2.81 -15.67
CA LYS A 175 8.74 3.71 -15.06
C LYS A 175 8.20 4.41 -13.81
N PRO A 176 7.75 3.66 -12.78
CA PRO A 176 7.23 4.26 -11.56
C PRO A 176 8.26 5.20 -10.93
N PHE A 177 7.76 6.34 -10.41
CA PHE A 177 8.58 7.29 -9.67
C PHE A 177 9.14 6.68 -8.39
N LEU A 178 8.34 5.83 -7.71
CA LEU A 178 8.74 5.16 -6.48
C LEU A 178 8.15 3.76 -6.42
N ILE A 179 8.98 2.82 -6.01
CA ILE A 179 8.56 1.49 -5.57
C ILE A 179 9.07 1.22 -4.17
N LYS A 180 8.33 0.39 -3.38
CA LYS A 180 8.70 0.09 -2.01
C LYS A 180 8.65 -1.42 -1.69
N PRO A 181 9.62 -2.22 -2.10
CA PRO A 181 9.78 -3.57 -1.59
C PRO A 181 10.36 -3.59 -0.17
N ASN A 182 10.12 -4.66 0.59
CA ASN A 182 10.92 -4.98 1.77
C ASN A 182 12.12 -5.87 1.39
N ARG A 183 13.03 -6.12 2.35
CA ARG A 183 14.22 -6.96 2.12
C ARG A 183 13.87 -8.37 1.63
N GLN A 184 12.84 -8.99 2.22
CA GLN A 184 12.39 -10.32 1.84
C GLN A 184 11.80 -10.33 0.43
N GLU A 185 10.94 -9.38 0.10
CA GLU A 185 10.37 -9.25 -1.25
C GLU A 185 11.46 -9.04 -2.29
N LEU A 186 12.49 -8.24 -1.97
CA LEU A 186 13.65 -8.03 -2.85
C LEU A 186 14.43 -9.34 -3.07
N SER A 187 14.68 -10.11 -1.99
CA SER A 187 15.31 -11.44 -2.07
C SER A 187 14.52 -12.39 -2.98
N GLU A 188 13.20 -12.43 -2.79
CA GLU A 188 12.32 -13.30 -3.54
C GLU A 188 12.17 -12.90 -5.02
N MET A 189 12.19 -11.59 -5.35
CA MET A 189 12.14 -11.11 -6.72
C MET A 189 13.36 -11.56 -7.55
N PHE A 190 14.52 -11.63 -6.92
CA PHE A 190 15.77 -12.02 -7.61
C PHE A 190 16.19 -13.47 -7.34
N GLY A 191 15.49 -14.19 -6.48
CA GLY A 191 15.82 -15.58 -6.12
C GLY A 191 17.17 -15.73 -5.40
N VAL A 192 17.55 -14.73 -4.58
CA VAL A 192 18.84 -14.66 -3.89
C VAL A 192 18.65 -14.31 -2.42
N GLU A 193 19.63 -14.66 -1.58
CA GLU A 193 19.70 -14.14 -0.23
C GLU A 193 20.31 -12.74 -0.22
N ILE A 194 19.67 -11.82 0.50
CA ILE A 194 20.13 -10.43 0.67
C ILE A 194 20.44 -10.22 2.15
N ASN A 195 21.73 -10.25 2.49
CA ASN A 195 22.21 -10.21 3.86
C ASN A 195 22.89 -8.88 4.22
N THR A 196 23.46 -8.20 3.23
CA THR A 196 24.24 -6.97 3.45
C THR A 196 23.56 -5.74 2.85
N GLU A 197 23.95 -4.56 3.30
CA GLU A 197 23.50 -3.29 2.72
C GLU A 197 23.94 -3.13 1.26
N ASP A 198 25.12 -3.65 0.92
CA ASP A 198 25.64 -3.60 -0.45
C ASP A 198 24.84 -4.53 -1.38
N ASP A 199 24.35 -5.68 -0.89
CA ASP A 199 23.40 -6.51 -1.64
C ASP A 199 22.09 -5.74 -1.89
N ILE A 200 21.55 -5.08 -0.85
CA ILE A 200 20.33 -4.27 -0.98
C ILE A 200 20.52 -3.21 -2.06
N GLU A 201 21.61 -2.45 -1.99
CA GLU A 201 21.93 -1.40 -2.98
C GLU A 201 22.05 -1.98 -4.38
N LYS A 202 22.77 -3.10 -4.53
CA LYS A 202 22.98 -3.79 -5.81
C LYS A 202 21.64 -4.15 -6.45
N TYR A 203 20.76 -4.83 -5.73
CA TYR A 203 19.48 -5.31 -6.28
C TYR A 203 18.45 -4.18 -6.42
N ALA A 204 18.50 -3.14 -5.59
CA ALA A 204 17.71 -1.94 -5.80
C ALA A 204 18.10 -1.22 -7.12
N LYS A 205 19.38 -1.15 -7.45
CA LYS A 205 19.87 -0.62 -8.72
C LYS A 205 19.45 -1.50 -9.93
N GLU A 206 19.33 -2.81 -9.75
CA GLU A 206 18.74 -3.66 -10.80
C GLU A 206 17.26 -3.31 -11.04
N LEU A 207 16.47 -3.03 -10.00
CA LEU A 207 15.09 -2.55 -10.16
C LEU A 207 15.02 -1.18 -10.87
N GLN A 208 16.02 -0.30 -10.65
CA GLN A 208 16.12 0.95 -11.40
C GLN A 208 16.42 0.71 -12.89
N LYS A 209 17.30 -0.23 -13.23
CA LYS A 209 17.54 -0.61 -14.63
C LYS A 209 16.31 -1.17 -15.32
N LEU A 210 15.43 -1.85 -14.56
CA LEU A 210 14.16 -2.36 -15.06
C LEU A 210 13.07 -1.27 -15.19
N GLY A 211 13.29 -0.06 -14.64
CA GLY A 211 12.43 1.08 -14.88
C GLY A 211 12.08 1.96 -13.67
N ALA A 212 12.24 1.50 -12.43
CA ALA A 212 11.96 2.31 -11.26
C ALA A 212 12.88 3.55 -11.20
N LYS A 213 12.35 4.73 -10.89
CA LYS A 213 13.18 5.92 -10.67
C LYS A 213 13.81 5.88 -9.27
N ASN A 214 13.00 5.70 -8.25
CA ASN A 214 13.42 5.61 -6.85
C ASN A 214 13.01 4.26 -6.27
N VAL A 215 13.89 3.65 -5.47
CA VAL A 215 13.63 2.37 -4.81
C VAL A 215 13.81 2.55 -3.30
N LEU A 216 12.72 2.46 -2.55
CA LEU A 216 12.71 2.52 -1.09
C LEU A 216 12.60 1.09 -0.55
N ILE A 217 13.60 0.65 0.19
CA ILE A 217 13.60 -0.68 0.81
C ILE A 217 13.30 -0.54 2.29
N SER A 218 12.20 -1.14 2.76
CA SER A 218 11.90 -1.22 4.18
C SER A 218 12.70 -2.37 4.83
N LEU A 219 13.34 -2.07 5.98
CA LEU A 219 14.25 -2.96 6.68
C LEU A 219 13.74 -3.35 8.06
N GLY A 220 12.45 -3.12 8.34
CA GLY A 220 11.85 -3.40 9.64
C GLY A 220 12.52 -2.60 10.75
N GLY A 221 13.02 -3.28 11.79
CA GLY A 221 13.73 -2.67 12.92
C GLY A 221 15.04 -1.96 12.56
N ASP A 222 15.57 -2.17 11.36
CA ASP A 222 16.80 -1.51 10.87
C ASP A 222 16.50 -0.20 10.10
N GLY A 223 15.23 0.18 9.97
CA GLY A 223 14.78 1.39 9.30
C GLY A 223 14.50 1.23 7.82
N ALA A 224 15.07 2.07 6.97
CA ALA A 224 14.85 2.05 5.53
C ALA A 224 16.09 2.50 4.76
N MET A 225 16.20 2.03 3.52
CA MET A 225 17.21 2.47 2.55
C MET A 225 16.50 2.95 1.28
N LEU A 226 16.88 4.14 0.82
CA LEU A 226 16.44 4.69 -0.47
C LEU A 226 17.61 4.71 -1.45
N ILE A 227 17.39 4.18 -2.63
CA ILE A 227 18.23 4.46 -3.79
C ILE A 227 17.47 5.45 -4.66
N ASP A 228 17.97 6.68 -4.75
CA ASP A 228 17.31 7.76 -5.48
C ASP A 228 17.52 7.66 -7.00
N GLU A 229 16.83 8.49 -7.76
CA GLU A 229 16.87 8.49 -9.23
C GLU A 229 18.27 8.72 -9.82
N PHE A 230 19.22 9.21 -9.01
CA PHE A 230 20.63 9.40 -9.37
C PHE A 230 21.53 8.21 -8.97
N GLY A 231 20.93 7.15 -8.40
CA GLY A 231 21.62 5.96 -7.90
C GLY A 231 22.36 6.18 -6.58
N LYS A 232 22.08 7.27 -5.85
CA LYS A 232 22.69 7.57 -4.55
C LYS A 232 21.93 6.84 -3.45
N ARG A 233 22.69 6.25 -2.51
CA ARG A 233 22.17 5.59 -1.32
C ARG A 233 21.91 6.57 -0.20
N HIS A 234 20.73 6.51 0.39
CA HIS A 234 20.33 7.19 1.61
C HIS A 234 19.82 6.15 2.61
N LYS A 235 20.13 6.32 3.88
CA LYS A 235 19.68 5.43 4.94
C LYS A 235 19.05 6.23 6.08
N ALA A 236 17.92 5.75 6.58
CA ALA A 236 17.28 6.25 7.79
C ALA A 236 17.12 5.10 8.79
N GLY A 237 17.57 5.31 10.03
CA GLY A 237 17.33 4.39 11.13
C GLY A 237 15.93 4.54 11.72
N VAL A 238 15.55 3.66 12.64
CA VAL A 238 14.31 3.75 13.41
C VAL A 238 14.53 4.60 14.64
N LEU A 239 13.55 5.43 14.99
CA LEU A 239 13.50 6.07 16.31
C LEU A 239 13.30 4.96 17.35
N LYS A 240 14.17 4.95 18.39
CA LYS A 240 14.11 3.97 19.47
C LYS A 240 13.00 4.32 20.46
N GLU A 241 11.76 4.06 20.09
CA GLU A 241 10.60 4.21 20.96
C GLU A 241 9.87 2.89 21.14
N LYS A 242 9.01 2.81 22.15
CA LYS A 242 8.18 1.63 22.39
C LYS A 242 7.21 1.45 21.22
N VAL A 243 7.40 0.41 20.43
CA VAL A 243 6.50 0.07 19.33
C VAL A 243 5.13 -0.31 19.91
N ILE A 244 4.11 0.48 19.57
CA ILE A 244 2.72 0.20 19.96
C ILE A 244 2.06 -0.66 18.90
N ASN A 245 2.24 -0.35 17.63
CA ASN A 245 1.71 -1.10 16.49
C ASN A 245 2.63 -0.92 15.28
N THR A 246 2.79 -1.96 14.47
CA THR A 246 3.57 -1.94 13.22
C THR A 246 2.72 -1.85 11.96
N VAL A 247 1.37 -1.93 12.11
CA VAL A 247 0.44 -1.86 10.98
C VAL A 247 0.52 -0.48 10.34
N GLY A 248 0.69 -0.43 9.01
CA GLY A 248 0.78 0.82 8.26
C GLY A 248 2.14 1.53 8.28
N SER A 249 3.15 1.04 9.02
CA SER A 249 4.48 1.66 9.06
C SER A 249 5.15 1.70 7.69
N GLY A 250 4.99 0.66 6.89
CA GLY A 250 5.46 0.62 5.50
C GLY A 250 4.73 1.62 4.60
N ASP A 251 3.41 1.76 4.81
CA ASP A 251 2.57 2.68 4.05
C ASP A 251 2.91 4.15 4.38
N SER A 252 3.25 4.43 5.64
CA SER A 252 3.73 5.74 6.10
C SER A 252 5.04 6.17 5.42
N MET A 253 5.96 5.23 5.19
CA MET A 253 7.22 5.53 4.48
C MET A 253 6.99 6.00 3.05
N VAL A 254 5.95 5.49 2.38
CA VAL A 254 5.56 5.95 1.04
C VAL A 254 5.17 7.43 1.07
N CYS A 255 4.38 7.86 2.06
CA CYS A 255 3.92 9.24 2.19
C CYS A 255 5.07 10.22 2.45
N LEU A 256 6.01 9.89 3.31
CA LEU A 256 7.11 10.78 3.71
C LEU A 256 7.99 11.21 2.53
N LEU A 257 8.17 10.36 1.53
CA LEU A 257 8.93 10.71 0.31
C LEU A 257 8.20 11.72 -0.59
N TYR A 258 6.88 11.82 -0.47
CA TYR A 258 6.10 12.82 -1.21
C TYR A 258 6.11 14.18 -0.57
N THR A 259 6.20 14.22 0.74
CA THR A 259 6.08 15.43 1.55
C THR A 259 7.43 16.11 1.79
N SER A 260 8.54 15.41 1.54
CA SER A 260 9.87 16.00 1.60
C SER A 260 10.06 16.95 0.42
N PRO A 261 10.38 18.24 0.66
CA PRO A 261 10.67 19.17 -0.42
C PRO A 261 11.81 18.64 -1.27
N SER A 262 11.61 18.59 -2.58
CA SER A 262 12.67 18.26 -3.53
C SER A 262 13.78 19.31 -3.39
N PRO A 263 15.06 18.94 -3.49
CA PRO A 263 16.15 19.92 -3.60
C PRO A 263 15.99 20.92 -4.76
N ARG A 264 15.06 20.62 -5.68
CA ARG A 264 14.69 21.47 -6.82
C ARG A 264 13.50 22.39 -6.55
N ASP A 265 12.78 22.21 -5.44
CA ASP A 265 11.69 23.11 -5.09
C ASP A 265 12.31 24.46 -4.72
N PRO A 266 11.87 25.59 -5.35
CA PRO A 266 12.37 26.89 -4.98
C PRO A 266 12.10 27.11 -3.50
N LYS A 267 13.15 27.41 -2.73
CA LYS A 267 13.01 27.78 -1.32
C LYS A 267 12.03 28.96 -1.27
N THR A 268 10.84 28.72 -0.78
CA THR A 268 9.95 29.81 -0.37
C THR A 268 10.60 30.46 0.83
N SER A 269 11.24 31.60 0.58
CA SER A 269 11.78 32.52 1.59
C SER A 269 10.65 33.21 2.32
#